data_0fc42017ff69c32f9098552520e093b5
#
_entry.id   0fc42017ff69c32f9098552520e093b5
#
_cell.length_a   1.000
_cell.length_b   1.000
_cell.length_c   1.000
_cell.angle_alpha   90.00
_cell.angle_beta   90.00
_cell.angle_gamma   90.00
#
_symmetry.space_group_name_H-M   'P 1'
#
loop_
_entity.id
_entity.type
_entity.pdbx_description
1 polymer ?
#
loop_
_entity_poly.entity_id
_entity_poly.type
_entity_poly.pdbx_seq_one_letter_code
_entity_poly.pdbx_strand_id
1 'polypeptide(L)'
;MEKDNKNALHKESEKLDNSIIAQNVQEFIAEDFGKSGISQSVINDYKDKKFLKCTPTSWVLNYPDLLTNERTSYTTTRLKNPINGNKYIRPKDETSRLFKPLHLAPETLNNPNEYIIVTEGEKKAIKAVQEGFNCIAVAGVWCWKSKKTEDGLIPDMHKINWENKEVYLCFDNDICYKSQVLNALRALTYQLQDFGAIVKNIKLPTGKEVKNG
;
A
#
# COMPACT_ATOMS: atom_id res chain seq x y z
N MET A 1 -13.33 15.46 50.87
CA MET A 1 -13.79 14.07 50.59
C MET A 1 -14.67 13.91 49.35
N GLU A 2 -15.77 14.69 49.16
CA GLU A 2 -16.63 14.54 47.96
C GLU A 2 -16.00 14.99 46.66
N LYS A 3 -15.14 16.03 46.65
CA LYS A 3 -14.42 16.50 45.45
C LYS A 3 -13.32 15.55 44.98
N ASP A 4 -12.68 14.86 45.91
CA ASP A 4 -11.61 13.91 45.56
C ASP A 4 -12.19 12.63 44.96
N ASN A 5 -13.38 12.20 45.38
CA ASN A 5 -14.07 11.03 44.86
C ASN A 5 -14.61 11.27 43.42
N LYS A 6 -15.09 12.49 43.10
CA LYS A 6 -15.52 12.84 41.73
C LYS A 6 -14.35 12.91 40.75
N ASN A 7 -13.19 13.40 41.18
CA ASN A 7 -11.99 13.42 40.35
C ASN A 7 -11.41 12.02 40.11
N ALA A 8 -11.51 11.11 41.08
CA ALA A 8 -11.08 9.73 40.91
C ALA A 8 -11.98 8.97 39.93
N LEU A 9 -13.29 9.11 40.05
CA LEU A 9 -14.29 8.50 39.13
C LEU A 9 -14.15 9.04 37.69
N HIS A 10 -13.85 10.33 37.52
CA HIS A 10 -13.64 10.90 36.20
C HIS A 10 -12.35 10.36 35.52
N LYS A 11 -11.26 10.23 36.29
CA LYS A 11 -10.01 9.62 35.81
C LYS A 11 -10.14 8.14 35.50
N GLU A 12 -10.96 7.39 36.24
CA GLU A 12 -11.23 5.97 35.93
C GLU A 12 -12.09 5.81 34.68
N SER A 13 -13.12 6.66 34.48
CA SER A 13 -13.93 6.64 33.26
C SER A 13 -13.11 7.01 32.03
N GLU A 14 -12.25 8.03 32.09
CA GLU A 14 -11.34 8.39 31.00
C GLU A 14 -10.32 7.27 30.68
N LYS A 15 -9.81 6.56 31.67
CA LYS A 15 -8.93 5.40 31.46
C LYS A 15 -9.67 4.24 30.79
N LEU A 16 -10.92 3.98 31.18
CA LEU A 16 -11.74 2.92 30.61
C LEU A 16 -12.09 3.24 29.15
N ASP A 17 -12.50 4.47 28.86
CA ASP A 17 -12.79 4.92 27.49
C ASP A 17 -11.57 4.83 26.58
N ASN A 18 -10.39 5.23 27.07
CA ASN A 18 -9.15 5.13 26.33
C ASN A 18 -8.74 3.66 26.07
N SER A 19 -8.99 2.75 27.01
CA SER A 19 -8.71 1.32 26.84
C SER A 19 -9.61 0.68 25.77
N ILE A 20 -10.88 1.02 25.75
CA ILE A 20 -11.86 0.56 24.75
C ILE A 20 -11.50 1.12 23.36
N ILE A 21 -11.12 2.40 23.30
CA ILE A 21 -10.66 3.00 22.05
C ILE A 21 -9.41 2.29 21.53
N ALA A 22 -8.43 2.05 22.38
CA ALA A 22 -7.20 1.35 22.01
C ALA A 22 -7.47 -0.08 21.52
N GLN A 23 -8.38 -0.81 22.15
CA GLN A 23 -8.80 -2.15 21.74
C GLN A 23 -9.47 -2.11 20.36
N ASN A 24 -10.43 -1.21 20.14
CA ASN A 24 -11.11 -1.06 18.85
C ASN A 24 -10.15 -0.69 17.71
N VAL A 25 -9.13 0.11 17.98
CA VAL A 25 -8.05 0.45 17.03
C VAL A 25 -7.26 -0.79 16.66
N GLN A 26 -6.87 -1.57 17.67
CA GLN A 26 -6.08 -2.79 17.47
C GLN A 26 -6.86 -3.83 16.65
N GLU A 27 -8.15 -3.99 16.94
CA GLU A 27 -9.03 -4.92 16.24
C GLU A 27 -9.18 -4.55 14.76
N PHE A 28 -9.45 -3.29 14.42
CA PHE A 28 -9.62 -2.88 13.02
C PHE A 28 -8.37 -3.14 12.17
N ILE A 29 -7.18 -2.84 12.70
CA ILE A 29 -5.95 -3.08 11.97
C ILE A 29 -5.63 -4.57 11.87
N ALA A 30 -5.71 -5.29 12.99
CA ALA A 30 -5.46 -6.71 13.01
C ALA A 30 -6.37 -7.44 12.00
N GLU A 31 -7.64 -7.04 11.93
CA GLU A 31 -8.58 -7.56 10.96
C GLU A 31 -8.20 -7.20 9.51
N ASP A 32 -7.98 -5.91 9.21
CA ASP A 32 -7.80 -5.44 7.83
C ASP A 32 -6.43 -5.84 7.24
N PHE A 33 -5.36 -5.83 8.04
CA PHE A 33 -4.04 -6.29 7.64
C PHE A 33 -3.92 -7.82 7.70
N GLY A 34 -4.52 -8.45 8.72
CA GLY A 34 -4.57 -9.92 8.87
C GLY A 34 -5.28 -10.60 7.70
N LYS A 35 -6.36 -10.04 7.16
CA LYS A 35 -7.02 -10.49 5.92
C LYS A 35 -6.09 -10.49 4.72
N SER A 36 -5.05 -9.67 4.74
CA SER A 36 -4.00 -9.63 3.71
C SER A 36 -2.79 -10.49 4.07
N GLY A 37 -2.82 -11.24 5.18
CA GLY A 37 -1.73 -12.09 5.65
C GLY A 37 -0.50 -11.34 6.15
N ILE A 38 -0.62 -10.04 6.48
CA ILE A 38 0.47 -9.24 7.02
C ILE A 38 0.63 -9.56 8.51
N SER A 39 1.86 -9.90 8.92
CA SER A 39 2.15 -10.30 10.29
C SER A 39 2.10 -9.13 11.28
N GLN A 40 1.82 -9.43 12.54
CA GLN A 40 1.78 -8.42 13.61
C GLN A 40 3.16 -7.74 13.80
N SER A 41 4.26 -8.44 13.58
CA SER A 41 5.61 -7.86 13.66
C SER A 41 5.83 -6.77 12.61
N VAL A 42 5.39 -6.99 11.37
CA VAL A 42 5.44 -5.98 10.30
C VAL A 42 4.55 -4.79 10.63
N ILE A 43 3.33 -5.02 11.12
CA ILE A 43 2.42 -3.95 11.55
C ILE A 43 3.06 -3.09 12.64
N ASN A 44 3.66 -3.71 13.64
CA ASN A 44 4.32 -3.02 14.76
C ASN A 44 5.51 -2.18 14.25
N ASP A 45 6.34 -2.73 13.36
CA ASP A 45 7.48 -2.00 12.80
C ASP A 45 7.03 -0.73 12.03
N TYR A 46 5.95 -0.83 11.24
CA TYR A 46 5.36 0.35 10.57
C TYR A 46 4.82 1.39 11.56
N LYS A 47 4.26 0.96 12.70
CA LYS A 47 3.79 1.86 13.77
C LYS A 47 4.96 2.53 14.50
N ASP A 48 5.94 1.75 14.93
CA ASP A 48 7.11 2.21 15.70
C ASP A 48 7.92 3.23 14.90
N LYS A 49 8.08 2.99 13.59
CA LYS A 49 8.73 3.92 12.65
C LYS A 49 7.80 5.05 12.17
N LYS A 50 6.59 5.15 12.72
CA LYS A 50 5.58 6.20 12.45
C LYS A 50 5.09 6.27 10.99
N PHE A 51 5.21 5.18 10.22
CA PHE A 51 4.63 5.08 8.89
C PHE A 51 3.15 4.69 8.92
N LEU A 52 2.69 4.02 9.96
CA LEU A 52 1.30 3.60 10.14
C LEU A 52 0.71 4.25 11.40
N LYS A 53 -0.33 5.04 11.21
CA LYS A 53 -1.18 5.58 12.29
C LYS A 53 -2.57 4.97 12.20
N CYS A 54 -3.19 4.82 13.35
CA CYS A 54 -4.44 4.10 13.47
C CYS A 54 -5.41 4.83 14.39
N THR A 55 -6.69 4.79 14.00
CA THR A 55 -7.83 5.27 14.78
C THR A 55 -8.89 4.18 14.81
N PRO A 56 -9.95 4.29 15.65
CA PRO A 56 -11.05 3.31 15.65
C PRO A 56 -11.77 3.17 14.29
N THR A 57 -11.68 4.21 13.45
CA THR A 57 -12.44 4.32 12.19
C THR A 57 -11.59 4.32 10.93
N SER A 58 -10.26 4.38 11.08
CA SER A 58 -9.34 4.45 9.94
C SER A 58 -7.93 4.02 10.30
N TRP A 59 -7.12 3.73 9.28
CA TRP A 59 -5.68 3.78 9.37
C TRP A 59 -5.11 4.70 8.29
N VAL A 60 -3.95 5.28 8.58
CA VAL A 60 -3.21 6.18 7.68
C VAL A 60 -1.83 5.61 7.47
N LEU A 61 -1.49 5.35 6.22
CA LEU A 61 -0.18 4.84 5.80
C LEU A 61 0.58 5.94 5.07
N ASN A 62 1.72 6.36 5.61
CA ASN A 62 2.65 7.25 4.93
C ASN A 62 3.49 6.45 3.92
N TYR A 63 3.78 7.06 2.78
CA TYR A 63 4.67 6.46 1.79
C TYR A 63 6.13 6.75 2.14
N PRO A 64 6.98 5.71 2.17
CA PRO A 64 8.41 5.93 2.18
C PRO A 64 8.86 6.58 0.87
N ASP A 65 9.87 7.43 0.93
CA ASP A 65 10.55 7.86 -0.29
C ASP A 65 11.24 6.66 -0.96
N LEU A 66 11.20 6.60 -2.27
CA LEU A 66 11.67 5.44 -3.02
C LEU A 66 13.17 5.18 -2.82
N LEU A 67 13.96 6.23 -2.67
CA LEU A 67 15.43 6.16 -2.68
C LEU A 67 16.05 6.26 -1.28
N THR A 68 15.39 6.96 -0.33
CA THR A 68 15.95 7.22 1.00
C THR A 68 15.30 6.46 2.13
N ASN A 69 14.12 5.85 1.90
CA ASN A 69 13.26 5.29 2.96
C ASN A 69 12.72 6.32 3.96
N GLU A 70 12.98 7.60 3.78
CA GLU A 70 12.44 8.63 4.63
C GLU A 70 10.91 8.73 4.48
N ARG A 71 10.25 9.12 5.55
CA ARG A 71 8.80 9.29 5.54
C ARG A 71 8.41 10.55 4.76
N THR A 72 7.61 10.39 3.70
CA THR A 72 7.06 11.52 2.95
C THR A 72 5.77 12.05 3.59
N SER A 73 5.30 13.21 3.11
CA SER A 73 3.96 13.74 3.48
C SER A 73 2.82 12.98 2.82
N TYR A 74 3.08 12.27 1.72
CA TYR A 74 2.05 11.55 0.97
C TYR A 74 1.48 10.37 1.78
N THR A 75 0.14 10.26 1.81
CA THR A 75 -0.55 9.26 2.61
C THR A 75 -1.68 8.59 1.86
N THR A 76 -1.94 7.34 2.21
CA THR A 76 -3.22 6.67 1.95
C THR A 76 -3.96 6.49 3.27
N THR A 77 -5.20 6.94 3.34
CA THR A 77 -6.11 6.69 4.48
C THR A 77 -7.13 5.64 4.06
N ARG A 78 -7.25 4.56 4.83
CA ARG A 78 -8.29 3.53 4.68
C ARG A 78 -9.36 3.76 5.74
N LEU A 79 -10.58 3.96 5.29
CA LEU A 79 -11.74 4.11 6.18
C LEU A 79 -12.33 2.73 6.52
N LYS A 80 -12.72 2.52 7.78
CA LYS A 80 -13.50 1.35 8.21
C LYS A 80 -14.86 1.35 7.50
N ASN A 81 -15.54 2.50 7.53
CA ASN A 81 -16.80 2.71 6.84
C ASN A 81 -16.57 3.64 5.64
N PRO A 82 -16.94 3.21 4.41
CA PRO A 82 -16.79 4.06 3.22
C PRO A 82 -17.59 5.35 3.32
N ILE A 83 -17.02 6.46 2.81
CA ILE A 83 -17.73 7.73 2.63
C ILE A 83 -18.00 7.90 1.13
N ASN A 84 -19.28 8.07 0.74
CA ASN A 84 -19.68 8.15 -0.67
C ASN A 84 -19.13 7.01 -1.54
N GLY A 85 -19.11 5.80 -0.99
CA GLY A 85 -18.56 4.61 -1.66
C GLY A 85 -17.02 4.50 -1.65
N ASN A 86 -16.31 5.55 -1.25
CA ASN A 86 -14.86 5.56 -1.22
C ASN A 86 -14.31 4.97 0.08
N LYS A 87 -13.54 3.91 -0.04
CA LYS A 87 -12.83 3.27 1.09
C LYS A 87 -11.46 3.90 1.35
N TYR A 88 -10.86 4.50 0.32
CA TYR A 88 -9.52 5.06 0.36
C TYR A 88 -9.53 6.55 0.05
N ILE A 89 -8.80 7.33 0.84
CA ILE A 89 -8.61 8.76 0.66
C ILE A 89 -7.12 9.02 0.46
N ARG A 90 -6.77 9.82 -0.54
CA ARG A 90 -5.42 10.27 -0.87
C ARG A 90 -5.41 11.78 -1.09
N PRO A 91 -4.24 12.45 -1.03
CA PRO A 91 -4.14 13.87 -1.31
C PRO A 91 -4.67 14.19 -2.72
N LYS A 92 -5.59 15.16 -2.82
CA LYS A 92 -6.22 15.55 -4.10
C LYS A 92 -5.33 16.46 -4.94
N ASP A 93 -4.49 17.25 -4.28
CA ASP A 93 -3.68 18.29 -4.91
C ASP A 93 -2.27 17.80 -5.32
N GLU A 94 -1.94 16.56 -4.97
CA GLU A 94 -0.68 15.92 -5.34
C GLU A 94 -0.88 14.92 -6.48
N THR A 95 0.19 14.61 -7.21
CA THR A 95 0.22 13.46 -8.12
C THR A 95 0.22 12.17 -7.32
N SER A 96 -0.33 11.09 -7.87
CA SER A 96 -0.14 9.75 -7.29
C SER A 96 1.34 9.45 -7.10
N ARG A 97 1.65 8.50 -6.22
CA ARG A 97 3.01 8.02 -5.99
C ARG A 97 3.06 6.51 -6.09
N LEU A 98 4.22 5.97 -6.42
CA LEU A 98 4.52 4.56 -6.24
C LEU A 98 4.71 4.28 -4.75
N PHE A 99 4.13 3.20 -4.29
CA PHE A 99 4.34 2.74 -2.93
C PHE A 99 5.47 1.70 -2.90
N LYS A 100 6.56 2.02 -2.20
CA LYS A 100 7.62 1.08 -1.86
C LYS A 100 7.44 0.66 -0.40
N PRO A 101 7.28 -0.65 -0.09
CA PRO A 101 7.27 -1.11 1.29
C PRO A 101 8.55 -0.73 2.03
N LEU A 102 8.40 -0.44 3.33
CA LEU A 102 9.49 0.00 4.18
C LEU A 102 10.68 -0.99 4.23
N HIS A 103 10.37 -2.29 4.14
CA HIS A 103 11.36 -3.37 4.21
C HIS A 103 12.00 -3.71 2.84
N LEU A 104 11.59 -3.07 1.76
CA LEU A 104 12.29 -3.19 0.48
C LEU A 104 13.47 -2.22 0.47
N ALA A 105 14.67 -2.74 0.25
CA ALA A 105 15.88 -1.92 0.16
C ALA A 105 15.79 -0.96 -1.04
N PRO A 106 16.09 0.34 -0.85
CA PRO A 106 16.03 1.32 -1.94
C PRO A 106 16.92 0.96 -3.14
N GLU A 107 18.07 0.35 -2.89
CA GLU A 107 19.06 -0.06 -3.90
C GLU A 107 18.48 -1.05 -4.90
N THR A 108 17.50 -1.87 -4.50
CA THR A 108 16.80 -2.82 -5.36
C THR A 108 16.16 -2.12 -6.57
N LEU A 109 15.66 -0.89 -6.40
CA LEU A 109 14.99 -0.15 -7.46
C LEU A 109 15.94 0.24 -8.60
N ASN A 110 17.21 0.49 -8.28
CA ASN A 110 18.21 0.95 -9.25
C ASN A 110 19.25 -0.13 -9.63
N ASN A 111 19.17 -1.32 -9.04
CA ASN A 111 20.01 -2.44 -9.43
C ASN A 111 19.36 -3.20 -10.61
N PRO A 112 19.92 -3.20 -11.82
CA PRO A 112 19.35 -3.87 -12.98
C PRO A 112 19.33 -5.40 -12.86
N ASN A 113 20.15 -5.98 -11.97
CA ASN A 113 20.19 -7.43 -11.73
C ASN A 113 19.10 -7.91 -10.77
N GLU A 114 18.38 -6.98 -10.12
CA GLU A 114 17.26 -7.29 -9.23
C GLU A 114 15.93 -7.11 -9.97
N TYR A 115 15.10 -8.14 -9.93
CA TYR A 115 13.74 -8.02 -10.46
C TYR A 115 12.85 -7.16 -9.56
N ILE A 116 11.75 -6.66 -10.10
CA ILE A 116 10.73 -5.97 -9.34
C ILE A 116 9.33 -6.47 -9.73
N ILE A 117 8.49 -6.73 -8.75
CA ILE A 117 7.07 -6.96 -8.95
C ILE A 117 6.34 -5.63 -8.80
N VAL A 118 5.45 -5.30 -9.72
CA VAL A 118 4.52 -4.17 -9.61
C VAL A 118 3.11 -4.71 -9.43
N THR A 119 2.48 -4.40 -8.30
CA THR A 119 1.12 -4.83 -7.97
C THR A 119 0.18 -3.65 -7.78
N GLU A 120 -1.12 -3.91 -7.60
CA GLU A 120 -2.10 -2.91 -7.22
C GLU A 120 -2.37 -2.99 -5.71
N GLY A 121 -2.15 -1.88 -5.00
CA GLY A 121 -2.48 -1.71 -3.60
C GLY A 121 -1.34 -2.01 -2.62
N GLU A 122 -1.23 -1.13 -1.63
CA GLU A 122 -0.12 -1.04 -0.69
C GLU A 122 0.05 -2.31 0.15
N LYS A 123 -1.06 -2.89 0.64
CA LYS A 123 -1.04 -4.08 1.50
C LYS A 123 -0.50 -5.32 0.77
N LYS A 124 -0.78 -5.46 -0.54
CA LYS A 124 -0.24 -6.56 -1.33
C LYS A 124 1.27 -6.45 -1.48
N ALA A 125 1.78 -5.24 -1.73
CA ALA A 125 3.21 -5.02 -1.79
C ALA A 125 3.89 -5.28 -0.42
N ILE A 126 3.28 -4.81 0.69
CA ILE A 126 3.78 -5.11 2.05
C ILE A 126 3.84 -6.62 2.27
N LYS A 127 2.77 -7.35 1.91
CA LYS A 127 2.74 -8.81 2.06
C LYS A 127 3.78 -9.49 1.18
N ALA A 128 3.92 -9.08 -0.08
CA ALA A 128 4.92 -9.66 -0.97
C ALA A 128 6.35 -9.47 -0.44
N VAL A 129 6.68 -8.26 0.07
CA VAL A 129 8.01 -8.00 0.67
C VAL A 129 8.20 -8.78 1.97
N GLN A 130 7.15 -8.95 2.78
CA GLN A 130 7.20 -9.84 3.95
C GLN A 130 7.58 -11.29 3.58
N GLU A 131 7.16 -11.75 2.42
CA GLU A 131 7.47 -13.09 1.90
C GLU A 131 8.80 -13.14 1.10
N GLY A 132 9.57 -12.05 1.12
CA GLY A 132 10.90 -11.99 0.48
C GLY A 132 10.88 -11.62 -1.00
N PHE A 133 9.77 -11.14 -1.56
CA PHE A 133 9.69 -10.69 -2.93
C PHE A 133 10.01 -9.19 -3.06
N ASN A 134 10.75 -8.80 -4.09
CA ASN A 134 10.95 -7.40 -4.43
C ASN A 134 9.67 -6.83 -5.06
N CYS A 135 8.88 -6.08 -4.30
CA CYS A 135 7.56 -5.62 -4.74
C CYS A 135 7.29 -4.16 -4.38
N ILE A 136 6.75 -3.43 -5.36
CA ILE A 136 6.17 -2.09 -5.20
C ILE A 136 4.72 -2.09 -5.64
N ALA A 137 3.98 -1.03 -5.32
CA ALA A 137 2.59 -0.93 -5.74
C ALA A 137 2.24 0.40 -6.40
N VAL A 138 1.28 0.32 -7.32
CA VAL A 138 0.47 1.46 -7.75
C VAL A 138 -0.80 1.50 -6.89
N ALA A 139 -1.28 2.71 -6.59
CA ALA A 139 -2.48 2.91 -5.77
C ALA A 139 -3.79 2.51 -6.47
N GLY A 140 -3.73 2.30 -7.77
CA GLY A 140 -4.78 1.83 -8.67
C GLY A 140 -4.18 1.66 -10.05
N VAL A 141 -4.83 0.88 -10.92
CA VAL A 141 -4.29 0.42 -12.21
C VAL A 141 -3.82 1.53 -13.16
N TRP A 142 -4.35 2.75 -13.02
CA TRP A 142 -3.96 3.94 -13.79
C TRP A 142 -3.16 4.97 -12.97
N CYS A 143 -2.87 4.71 -11.68
CA CYS A 143 -2.23 5.68 -10.80
C CYS A 143 -0.72 5.86 -11.03
N TRP A 144 -0.16 5.26 -12.07
CA TRP A 144 1.16 5.53 -12.60
C TRP A 144 1.17 6.68 -13.64
N LYS A 145 -0.03 7.15 -14.07
CA LYS A 145 -0.22 8.31 -14.93
C LYS A 145 -0.54 9.58 -14.14
N SER A 146 -0.20 10.72 -14.72
CA SER A 146 -0.54 12.05 -14.21
C SER A 146 -0.92 12.99 -15.34
N LYS A 147 -1.99 13.76 -15.12
CA LYS A 147 -2.36 14.89 -16.01
C LYS A 147 -1.62 16.18 -15.64
N LYS A 148 -0.82 16.15 -14.55
CA LYS A 148 -0.10 17.31 -14.01
C LYS A 148 1.35 17.37 -14.50
N THR A 149 1.80 16.40 -15.28
CA THR A 149 3.15 16.30 -15.86
C THR A 149 3.07 16.32 -17.37
N GLU A 150 4.10 16.83 -18.03
CA GLU A 150 4.15 16.98 -19.50
C GLU A 150 4.12 15.65 -20.23
N ASP A 151 4.83 14.64 -19.70
CA ASP A 151 4.90 13.29 -20.26
C ASP A 151 3.75 12.38 -19.85
N GLY A 152 2.85 12.87 -19.01
CA GLY A 152 1.68 12.12 -18.54
C GLY A 152 1.99 11.04 -17.50
N LEU A 153 3.19 11.02 -16.90
CA LEU A 153 3.63 10.05 -15.91
C LEU A 153 3.78 10.68 -14.52
N ILE A 154 3.63 9.89 -13.46
CA ILE A 154 3.98 10.36 -12.12
C ILE A 154 5.51 10.46 -11.99
N PRO A 155 6.05 11.45 -11.24
CA PRO A 155 7.50 11.66 -11.13
C PRO A 155 8.26 10.44 -10.60
N ASP A 156 7.62 9.58 -9.83
CA ASP A 156 8.25 8.38 -9.27
C ASP A 156 8.64 7.35 -10.35
N MET A 157 8.00 7.37 -11.54
CA MET A 157 8.38 6.50 -12.66
C MET A 157 9.80 6.79 -13.17
N HIS A 158 10.28 8.02 -13.03
CA HIS A 158 11.62 8.45 -13.45
C HIS A 158 12.70 8.25 -12.38
N LYS A 159 12.30 7.87 -11.14
CA LYS A 159 13.25 7.61 -10.05
C LYS A 159 13.81 6.20 -10.04
N ILE A 160 13.22 5.30 -10.82
CA ILE A 160 13.59 3.89 -10.90
C ILE A 160 14.37 3.67 -12.20
N ASN A 161 15.51 2.98 -12.10
CA ASN A 161 16.21 2.51 -13.29
C ASN A 161 15.49 1.26 -13.84
N TRP A 162 14.72 1.46 -14.91
CA TRP A 162 13.99 0.39 -15.58
C TRP A 162 14.80 -0.33 -16.66
N GLU A 163 15.89 0.27 -17.13
CA GLU A 163 16.69 -0.28 -18.23
C GLU A 163 17.26 -1.66 -17.87
N ASN A 164 16.98 -2.64 -18.72
CA ASN A 164 17.35 -4.07 -18.56
C ASN A 164 16.80 -4.72 -17.28
N LYS A 165 15.90 -4.05 -16.55
CA LYS A 165 15.29 -4.58 -15.33
C LYS A 165 14.18 -5.57 -15.67
N GLU A 166 14.19 -6.75 -15.05
CA GLU A 166 13.04 -7.65 -15.09
C GLU A 166 11.89 -7.11 -14.24
N VAL A 167 10.75 -6.86 -14.86
CA VAL A 167 9.53 -6.35 -14.21
C VAL A 167 8.40 -7.36 -14.36
N TYR A 168 7.82 -7.75 -13.24
CA TYR A 168 6.67 -8.64 -13.19
C TYR A 168 5.43 -7.85 -12.81
N LEU A 169 4.46 -7.70 -13.73
CA LEU A 169 3.18 -7.08 -13.44
C LEU A 169 2.22 -8.12 -12.86
N CYS A 170 1.84 -7.94 -11.61
CA CYS A 170 0.95 -8.85 -10.86
C CYS A 170 -0.25 -8.08 -10.33
N PHE A 171 -1.30 -7.95 -11.15
CA PHE A 171 -2.55 -7.30 -10.78
C PHE A 171 -3.61 -8.32 -10.39
N ASP A 172 -4.74 -7.88 -9.86
CA ASP A 172 -5.84 -8.76 -9.45
C ASP A 172 -6.44 -9.54 -10.63
N ASN A 173 -7.01 -10.70 -10.34
CA ASN A 173 -7.67 -11.56 -11.35
C ASN A 173 -8.86 -10.91 -12.08
N ASP A 174 -9.33 -9.75 -11.62
CA ASP A 174 -10.30 -8.91 -12.31
C ASP A 174 -9.88 -8.54 -13.76
N ILE A 175 -8.57 -8.67 -14.06
CA ILE A 175 -7.99 -8.49 -15.40
C ILE A 175 -8.72 -9.32 -16.45
N CYS A 176 -9.12 -10.54 -16.10
CA CYS A 176 -9.77 -11.46 -17.05
C CYS A 176 -11.20 -11.01 -17.43
N TYR A 177 -11.81 -10.12 -16.63
CA TYR A 177 -13.23 -9.78 -16.76
C TYR A 177 -13.51 -8.28 -17.01
N LYS A 178 -12.49 -7.41 -16.79
CA LYS A 178 -12.64 -5.96 -16.93
C LYS A 178 -11.70 -5.42 -18.01
N SER A 179 -12.24 -5.06 -19.17
CA SER A 179 -11.47 -4.49 -20.28
C SER A 179 -10.61 -3.28 -19.87
N GLN A 180 -11.09 -2.46 -18.93
CA GLN A 180 -10.35 -1.30 -18.43
C GLN A 180 -9.07 -1.69 -17.69
N VAL A 181 -9.09 -2.77 -16.89
CA VAL A 181 -7.90 -3.25 -16.16
C VAL A 181 -6.90 -3.86 -17.14
N LEU A 182 -7.38 -4.63 -18.14
CA LEU A 182 -6.52 -5.16 -19.19
C LEU A 182 -5.84 -4.05 -20.00
N ASN A 183 -6.58 -2.98 -20.33
CA ASN A 183 -6.03 -1.84 -21.06
C ASN A 183 -4.99 -1.09 -20.23
N ALA A 184 -5.21 -0.94 -18.91
CA ALA A 184 -4.25 -0.33 -18.01
C ALA A 184 -2.97 -1.16 -17.91
N LEU A 185 -3.09 -2.48 -17.80
CA LEU A 185 -1.96 -3.40 -17.76
C LEU A 185 -1.14 -3.32 -19.07
N ARG A 186 -1.79 -3.38 -20.22
CA ARG A 186 -1.13 -3.24 -21.53
C ARG A 186 -0.40 -1.90 -21.66
N ALA A 187 -1.06 -0.81 -21.27
CA ALA A 187 -0.47 0.52 -21.33
C ALA A 187 0.77 0.63 -20.41
N LEU A 188 0.70 0.07 -19.20
CA LEU A 188 1.86 0.05 -18.30
C LEU A 188 2.98 -0.86 -18.84
N THR A 189 2.63 -2.00 -19.44
CA THR A 189 3.61 -2.90 -20.09
C THR A 189 4.39 -2.13 -21.16
N TYR A 190 3.71 -1.45 -22.08
CA TYR A 190 4.37 -0.67 -23.14
C TYR A 190 5.23 0.45 -22.55
N GLN A 191 4.70 1.19 -21.57
CA GLN A 191 5.47 2.29 -20.95
C GLN A 191 6.77 1.81 -20.28
N LEU A 192 6.72 0.68 -19.60
CA LEU A 192 7.91 0.10 -18.96
C LEU A 192 8.91 -0.45 -20.01
N GLN A 193 8.41 -1.02 -21.11
CA GLN A 193 9.23 -1.44 -22.23
C GLN A 193 9.90 -0.25 -22.93
N ASP A 194 9.20 0.88 -23.06
CA ASP A 194 9.78 2.13 -23.58
C ASP A 194 10.91 2.66 -22.68
N PHE A 195 10.86 2.36 -21.39
CA PHE A 195 11.97 2.62 -20.46
C PHE A 195 13.07 1.55 -20.49
N GLY A 196 12.98 0.58 -21.37
CA GLY A 196 13.98 -0.50 -21.52
C GLY A 196 13.80 -1.70 -20.61
N ALA A 197 12.65 -1.81 -19.87
CA ALA A 197 12.40 -2.94 -18.99
C ALA A 197 12.01 -4.21 -19.75
N ILE A 198 12.37 -5.36 -19.17
CA ILE A 198 11.95 -6.69 -19.61
C ILE A 198 10.67 -7.04 -18.84
N VAL A 199 9.49 -6.81 -19.43
CA VAL A 199 8.20 -6.92 -18.75
C VAL A 199 7.57 -8.28 -18.95
N LYS A 200 7.17 -8.91 -17.84
CA LYS A 200 6.41 -10.17 -17.80
C LYS A 200 5.11 -9.97 -17.02
N ASN A 201 4.01 -10.52 -17.52
CA ASN A 201 2.70 -10.44 -16.87
C ASN A 201 2.42 -11.73 -16.10
N ILE A 202 2.16 -11.62 -14.79
CA ILE A 202 1.77 -12.77 -13.94
C ILE A 202 0.25 -12.90 -13.97
N LYS A 203 -0.22 -14.09 -14.35
CA LYS A 203 -1.62 -14.48 -14.22
C LYS A 203 -1.79 -15.28 -12.93
N LEU A 204 -2.57 -14.73 -11.99
CA LEU A 204 -2.89 -15.42 -10.75
C LEU A 204 -3.90 -16.57 -11.02
N PRO A 205 -3.82 -17.69 -10.28
CA PRO A 205 -4.81 -18.76 -10.38
C PRO A 205 -6.20 -18.25 -10.04
N THR A 206 -7.21 -18.69 -10.78
CA THR A 206 -8.60 -18.41 -10.41
C THR A 206 -8.99 -19.36 -9.29
N GLY A 207 -9.49 -18.84 -8.16
CA GLY A 207 -9.78 -19.63 -6.94
C GLY A 207 -10.84 -20.75 -7.09
N LYS A 208 -11.24 -21.09 -8.32
CA LYS A 208 -12.09 -22.25 -8.64
C LYS A 208 -11.26 -23.53 -8.92
N GLU A 209 -9.96 -23.40 -9.19
CA GLU A 209 -9.10 -24.58 -9.50
C GLU A 209 -8.54 -25.27 -8.25
N VAL A 210 -8.64 -24.66 -7.06
CA VAL A 210 -8.11 -25.21 -5.79
C VAL A 210 -9.09 -26.17 -5.10
N LYS A 211 -10.29 -26.41 -5.64
CA LYS A 211 -11.30 -27.31 -5.03
C LYS A 211 -11.30 -28.75 -5.52
N ASN A 212 -10.40 -29.12 -6.41
CA ASN A 212 -10.29 -30.49 -6.95
C ASN A 212 -8.86 -31.02 -6.82
N GLY A 213 -8.36 -31.05 -5.60
CA GLY A 213 -7.13 -31.72 -5.24
C GLY A 213 -7.28 -32.39 -3.88
#